data_996d3e541accedccbadf697e2432e849
#
_entry.id   996d3e541accedccbadf697e2432e849
#
_cell.length_a   1.000
_cell.length_b   1.000
_cell.length_c   1.000
_cell.angle_alpha   90.00
_cell.angle_beta   90.00
_cell.angle_gamma   90.00
#
_symmetry.space_group_name_H-M   'P 1'
#
loop_
_entity.id
_entity.type
_entity.pdbx_description
1 polymer ?
#
loop_
_entity_poly.entity_id
_entity_poly.type
_entity_poly.pdbx_seq_one_letter_code
_entity_poly.pdbx_strand_id
1 'polypeptide(L)'
;WQRPLVTVIIGGQQKEALLDTGADDTVLEEINLPGKWKPKMIGGIGGFIKVRQYEQIPVEICGHKAIGTVLIGPTPVNIIGRNLLTQIGCTLNFPISPIETVPVKLKPGMDGPKVKQWPLTKEKIEALTAICTDMEKEGKISRVGPENPYNTPIFAIKKKDSTKWRKLVDFRELNKRTQDFWEVQLGIPHPAGIKKNKSVTVLDVGDAYFSVPLDESFRKYTAFTIPSXNNXTPGIRYQYNVLPQGWKGSPAIFQSSMTKILEPFRAQNPEMVIYQYVDDLYVGSDLEIKQHREKIXELREHLLRWGFTTPDKKHQKEPPFQWMGYELHPDKWTVQPIQLPEKDS
;
A
#
# COMPACT_ATOMS: atom_id res chain seq x y z
N TRP A 1 -14.82 -23.18 0.72
CA TRP A 1 -13.40 -23.00 1.05
C TRP A 1 -12.68 -24.34 0.98
N GLN A 2 -11.36 -24.29 0.92
CA GLN A 2 -10.57 -25.50 0.82
C GLN A 2 -9.42 -25.46 1.82
N ARG A 3 -9.04 -26.66 2.26
CA ARG A 3 -7.88 -26.79 3.12
C ARG A 3 -6.61 -26.61 2.29
N PRO A 4 -5.58 -25.93 2.81
CA PRO A 4 -4.34 -25.75 2.05
C PRO A 4 -3.46 -27.02 2.17
N LEU A 5 -3.82 -28.04 1.41
CA LEU A 5 -3.10 -29.30 1.36
C LEU A 5 -2.10 -29.27 0.21
N VAL A 6 -0.87 -29.70 0.49
CA VAL A 6 0.19 -29.70 -0.51
C VAL A 6 0.95 -31.00 -0.43
N THR A 7 1.70 -31.26 -1.49
CA THR A 7 2.56 -32.46 -1.54
C THR A 7 3.91 -32.12 -0.91
N VAL A 8 4.37 -32.97 -0.01
CA VAL A 8 5.69 -32.87 0.57
C VAL A 8 6.47 -34.15 0.31
N ILE A 9 7.78 -34.02 0.17
CA ILE A 9 8.67 -35.15 -0.03
C ILE A 9 9.61 -35.20 1.16
N ILE A 10 9.57 -36.32 1.88
CA ILE A 10 10.37 -36.49 3.07
C ILE A 10 10.82 -37.95 3.15
N GLY A 11 12.11 -38.15 3.40
CA GLY A 11 12.65 -39.51 3.48
C GLY A 11 12.37 -40.32 2.24
N GLY A 12 12.37 -39.69 1.08
CA GLY A 12 12.07 -40.36 -0.18
C GLY A 12 10.62 -40.70 -0.40
N GLN A 13 9.73 -40.27 0.47
CA GLN A 13 8.31 -40.55 0.36
C GLN A 13 7.51 -39.32 0.09
N GLN A 14 6.46 -39.47 -0.65
CA GLN A 14 5.56 -38.39 -0.98
C GLN A 14 4.36 -38.45 -0.05
N LYS A 15 4.07 -37.33 0.60
CA LYS A 15 2.94 -37.24 1.53
C LYS A 15 2.13 -36.00 1.24
N GLU A 16 0.88 -36.00 1.67
CA GLU A 16 0.05 -34.82 1.62
C GLU A 16 0.01 -34.19 3.00
N ALA A 17 0.19 -32.89 3.07
CA ALA A 17 0.26 -32.20 4.35
C ALA A 17 -0.47 -30.87 4.30
N LEU A 18 -0.94 -30.45 5.46
CA LEU A 18 -1.64 -29.16 5.62
C LEU A 18 -0.64 -28.08 5.99
N LEU A 19 -0.67 -26.99 5.28
CA LEU A 19 0.11 -25.81 5.66
C LEU A 19 -0.61 -25.12 6.81
N ASP A 20 0.01 -25.06 7.97
CA ASP A 20 -0.66 -24.60 9.18
C ASP A 20 0.15 -23.50 9.84
N THR A 21 -0.22 -22.25 9.56
CA THR A 21 0.47 -21.10 10.12
C THR A 21 0.24 -20.95 11.63
N GLY A 22 -0.75 -21.65 12.17
CA GLY A 22 -1.00 -21.63 13.61
C GLY A 22 -0.20 -22.63 14.40
N ALA A 23 0.56 -23.52 13.71
CA ALA A 23 1.34 -24.56 14.39
C ALA A 23 2.80 -24.14 14.48
N ASP A 24 3.38 -24.31 15.67
CA ASP A 24 4.81 -24.06 15.83
C ASP A 24 5.63 -25.11 15.09
N ASP A 25 5.20 -26.36 15.16
CA ASP A 25 6.00 -27.51 14.76
C ASP A 25 5.40 -28.22 13.56
N THR A 26 6.26 -29.01 12.90
CA THR A 26 5.85 -29.88 11.81
C THR A 26 5.69 -31.28 12.35
N VAL A 27 4.51 -31.87 12.14
CA VAL A 27 4.15 -33.17 12.68
C VAL A 27 3.61 -34.03 11.56
N LEU A 28 4.24 -35.19 11.36
CA LEU A 28 3.82 -36.09 10.29
C LEU A 28 3.47 -37.44 10.87
N GLU A 29 2.60 -38.17 10.17
CA GLU A 29 2.24 -39.50 10.59
C GLU A 29 3.41 -40.44 10.43
N GLU A 30 3.27 -41.62 10.96
CA GLU A 30 4.35 -42.57 11.08
C GLU A 30 5.06 -42.83 9.76
N ILE A 31 6.33 -42.53 9.71
CA ILE A 31 7.25 -42.92 8.64
C ILE A 31 8.59 -43.22 9.27
N ASN A 32 9.40 -43.96 8.54
CA ASN A 32 10.78 -44.26 8.98
C ASN A 32 11.69 -43.13 8.49
N LEU A 33 12.38 -42.50 9.43
CA LEU A 33 13.40 -41.52 9.11
C LEU A 33 14.73 -41.96 9.65
N PRO A 34 15.82 -41.64 8.98
CA PRO A 34 17.14 -42.02 9.49
C PRO A 34 17.57 -41.10 10.62
N GLY A 35 18.46 -41.63 11.44
CA GLY A 35 19.12 -40.82 12.44
C GLY A 35 18.51 -40.94 13.81
N LYS A 36 19.09 -40.15 14.70
CA LYS A 36 18.68 -40.17 16.10
C LYS A 36 17.42 -39.36 16.30
N TRP A 37 16.69 -39.76 17.31
CA TRP A 37 15.50 -39.02 17.70
C TRP A 37 15.36 -39.04 19.21
N LYS A 38 14.54 -38.16 19.73
CA LYS A 38 14.25 -38.17 21.15
C LYS A 38 12.74 -38.05 21.33
N PRO A 39 12.22 -38.60 22.44
CA PRO A 39 10.77 -38.51 22.64
C PRO A 39 10.35 -37.09 23.03
N LYS A 40 9.16 -36.75 22.62
CA LYS A 40 8.57 -35.47 22.97
C LYS A 40 7.07 -35.62 23.08
N MET A 41 6.47 -34.83 23.96
CA MET A 41 5.01 -34.73 24.04
C MET A 41 4.58 -33.43 23.46
N ILE A 42 3.64 -33.46 22.54
CA ILE A 42 3.08 -32.23 21.99
C ILE A 42 1.59 -32.26 22.19
N GLY A 43 1.01 -31.07 22.33
CA GLY A 43 -0.38 -31.02 22.64
C GLY A 43 -1.10 -29.92 21.92
N GLY A 44 -2.37 -30.17 21.72
CA GLY A 44 -3.29 -29.21 21.22
C GLY A 44 -4.52 -29.22 22.09
N ILE A 45 -5.59 -28.70 21.53
CA ILE A 45 -6.82 -28.56 22.30
C ILE A 45 -7.35 -29.93 22.73
N GLY A 46 -7.17 -30.96 21.91
CA GLY A 46 -7.74 -32.26 22.19
C GLY A 46 -6.90 -33.16 23.07
N GLY A 47 -5.74 -32.69 23.55
CA GLY A 47 -4.87 -33.52 24.41
C GLY A 47 -3.47 -33.59 23.84
N PHE A 48 -2.67 -34.49 24.41
CA PHE A 48 -1.27 -34.61 24.08
C PHE A 48 -1.00 -35.93 23.35
N ILE A 49 -0.05 -35.90 22.43
CA ILE A 49 0.43 -37.14 21.81
C ILE A 49 1.93 -37.22 21.97
N LYS A 50 2.42 -38.46 21.96
CA LYS A 50 3.85 -38.74 22.07
C LYS A 50 4.42 -38.86 20.66
N VAL A 51 5.49 -38.14 20.39
CA VAL A 51 6.10 -38.13 19.06
C VAL A 51 7.61 -38.38 19.19
N ARG A 52 8.23 -38.72 18.05
CA ARG A 52 9.67 -38.82 17.94
C ARG A 52 10.18 -37.57 17.27
N GLN A 53 11.12 -36.89 17.92
CA GLN A 53 11.65 -35.63 17.40
C GLN A 53 12.96 -35.90 16.66
N TYR A 54 12.93 -35.66 15.34
CA TYR A 54 14.11 -35.77 14.49
C TYR A 54 14.61 -34.39 14.13
N GLU A 55 15.93 -34.20 14.10
CA GLU A 55 16.54 -32.93 13.80
C GLU A 55 17.13 -32.91 12.40
N GLN A 56 17.14 -31.74 11.79
CA GLN A 56 17.82 -31.50 10.50
C GLN A 56 17.37 -32.47 9.43
N ILE A 57 16.08 -32.61 9.25
CA ILE A 57 15.51 -33.48 8.23
C ILE A 57 15.18 -32.66 7.00
N PRO A 58 15.68 -33.05 5.82
CA PRO A 58 15.32 -32.35 4.59
C PRO A 58 13.87 -32.64 4.21
N VAL A 59 13.14 -31.60 3.86
CA VAL A 59 11.75 -31.72 3.44
C VAL A 59 11.56 -30.81 2.24
N GLU A 60 10.95 -31.35 1.17
CA GLU A 60 10.61 -30.53 0.03
C GLU A 60 9.11 -30.28 0.05
N ILE A 61 8.74 -29.01 0.04
CA ILE A 61 7.35 -28.59 0.19
C ILE A 61 6.98 -27.77 -1.03
N CYS A 62 6.09 -28.31 -1.87
CA CYS A 62 5.68 -27.61 -3.10
C CYS A 62 6.90 -27.22 -3.94
N GLY A 63 7.91 -28.08 -4.00
CA GLY A 63 9.11 -27.77 -4.77
C GLY A 63 10.11 -26.88 -4.09
N HIS A 64 9.84 -26.46 -2.87
CA HIS A 64 10.75 -25.62 -2.10
C HIS A 64 11.44 -26.46 -1.03
N LYS A 65 12.74 -26.30 -0.92
CA LYS A 65 13.52 -27.13 -0.01
C LYS A 65 13.68 -26.47 1.35
N ALA A 66 13.49 -27.28 2.40
CA ALA A 66 13.69 -26.86 3.78
C ALA A 66 14.42 -27.97 4.51
N ILE A 67 14.98 -27.63 5.66
CA ILE A 67 15.62 -28.61 6.49
C ILE A 67 15.41 -28.19 7.95
N GLY A 68 14.91 -29.13 8.76
CA GLY A 68 14.65 -28.76 10.14
C GLY A 68 14.05 -29.90 10.92
N THR A 69 13.51 -29.55 12.07
CA THR A 69 12.94 -30.53 12.99
C THR A 69 11.61 -31.05 12.47
N VAL A 70 11.46 -32.34 12.49
CA VAL A 70 10.23 -33.01 12.11
C VAL A 70 9.81 -33.94 13.24
N LEU A 71 8.56 -33.87 13.67
CA LEU A 71 8.00 -34.71 14.70
C LEU A 71 7.17 -35.81 14.04
N ILE A 72 7.39 -37.04 14.45
CA ILE A 72 6.69 -38.20 13.87
C ILE A 72 5.84 -38.86 14.94
N GLY A 73 4.57 -39.02 14.67
CA GLY A 73 3.68 -39.64 15.63
C GLY A 73 2.25 -39.72 15.13
N PRO A 74 1.33 -40.15 16.01
CA PRO A 74 -0.07 -40.39 15.60
C PRO A 74 -0.90 -39.11 15.47
N THR A 75 -0.54 -38.33 14.51
CA THR A 75 -1.32 -37.10 14.22
C THR A 75 -2.45 -37.44 13.30
N PRO A 76 -3.63 -36.83 13.49
CA PRO A 76 -4.73 -37.08 12.57
C PRO A 76 -4.51 -36.46 11.20
N VAL A 77 -3.63 -35.50 11.10
CA VAL A 77 -3.33 -34.86 9.82
C VAL A 77 -1.87 -34.43 9.81
N ASN A 78 -1.22 -34.61 8.66
CA ASN A 78 0.15 -34.14 8.49
C ASN A 78 0.15 -32.64 8.46
N ILE A 79 1.02 -32.00 9.26
CA ILE A 79 1.03 -30.56 9.44
C ILE A 79 2.43 -30.03 9.18
N ILE A 80 2.51 -29.01 8.32
CA ILE A 80 3.75 -28.24 8.15
C ILE A 80 3.58 -26.97 8.96
N GLY A 81 4.40 -26.81 9.99
CA GLY A 81 4.32 -25.69 10.88
C GLY A 81 5.29 -24.59 10.54
N ARG A 82 5.30 -23.55 11.40
CA ARG A 82 6.08 -22.37 11.10
C ARG A 82 7.57 -22.60 11.03
N ASN A 83 8.08 -23.62 11.72
CA ASN A 83 9.51 -23.88 11.65
C ASN A 83 9.99 -24.13 10.21
N LEU A 84 9.15 -24.73 9.36
CA LEU A 84 9.50 -24.94 7.96
C LEU A 84 8.87 -23.93 7.03
N LEU A 85 7.67 -23.42 7.36
CA LEU A 85 7.02 -22.44 6.51
C LEU A 85 7.87 -21.19 6.32
N THR A 86 8.53 -20.73 7.38
CA THR A 86 9.40 -19.57 7.26
C THR A 86 10.57 -19.83 6.32
N GLN A 87 11.10 -21.04 6.34
CA GLN A 87 12.23 -21.37 5.49
C GLN A 87 11.88 -21.31 4.00
N ILE A 88 10.66 -21.70 3.65
CA ILE A 88 10.28 -21.69 2.24
C ILE A 88 9.67 -20.37 1.81
N GLY A 89 9.67 -19.37 2.70
CA GLY A 89 9.18 -18.04 2.35
C GLY A 89 7.68 -17.93 2.27
N CYS A 90 6.97 -18.73 3.07
CA CYS A 90 5.50 -18.69 3.06
C CYS A 90 5.00 -17.36 3.61
N THR A 91 4.02 -16.77 2.94
CA THR A 91 3.41 -15.52 3.39
C THR A 91 1.90 -15.64 3.39
N LEU A 92 1.26 -14.81 4.20
CA LEU A 92 -0.19 -14.64 4.18
C LEU A 92 -0.52 -13.39 3.40
N ASN A 93 -1.36 -13.53 2.41
CA ASN A 93 -1.72 -12.40 1.56
C ASN A 93 -3.21 -12.20 1.58
N PHE A 94 -3.62 -11.00 1.98
CA PHE A 94 -5.04 -10.67 2.03
C PHE A 94 -5.39 -9.84 0.81
N PRO A 95 -6.39 -10.25 0.03
CA PRO A 95 -6.74 -9.48 -1.16
C PRO A 95 -7.27 -8.11 -0.79
N ILE A 96 -6.81 -7.11 -1.54
CA ILE A 96 -7.29 -5.75 -1.39
C ILE A 96 -8.31 -5.51 -2.49
N SER A 97 -9.44 -4.89 -2.15
CA SER A 97 -10.46 -4.60 -3.15
C SER A 97 -9.87 -3.70 -4.22
N PRO A 98 -10.05 -4.03 -5.50
CA PRO A 98 -9.49 -3.19 -6.54
C PRO A 98 -10.24 -1.86 -6.64
N ILE A 99 -9.48 -0.78 -6.75
CA ILE A 99 -10.04 0.54 -6.95
C ILE A 99 -10.23 0.74 -8.45
N GLU A 100 -11.42 1.15 -8.83
CA GLU A 100 -11.72 1.37 -10.24
C GLU A 100 -10.92 2.55 -10.76
N THR A 101 -10.26 2.37 -11.91
CA THR A 101 -9.49 3.48 -12.49
C THR A 101 -10.43 4.50 -13.12
N VAL A 102 -9.98 5.75 -13.10
CA VAL A 102 -10.72 6.84 -13.74
C VAL A 102 -10.11 7.06 -15.13
N PRO A 103 -10.91 6.98 -16.20
CA PRO A 103 -10.35 7.19 -17.53
C PRO A 103 -9.74 8.58 -17.69
N VAL A 104 -8.60 8.66 -18.31
CA VAL A 104 -7.88 9.91 -18.51
C VAL A 104 -7.43 10.00 -19.95
N LYS A 105 -7.46 11.20 -20.49
CA LYS A 105 -7.03 11.46 -21.85
C LYS A 105 -6.11 12.67 -21.89
N LEU A 106 -5.28 12.69 -22.91
CA LEU A 106 -4.57 13.93 -23.25
C LEU A 106 -5.55 14.91 -23.89
N LYS A 107 -5.17 16.17 -23.91
CA LYS A 107 -5.97 17.17 -24.62
C LYS A 107 -6.06 16.80 -26.10
N PRO A 108 -7.17 17.17 -26.76
CA PRO A 108 -7.33 16.82 -28.17
C PRO A 108 -6.15 17.29 -29.04
N GLY A 109 -5.70 16.40 -29.89
CA GLY A 109 -4.64 16.73 -30.81
C GLY A 109 -3.24 16.71 -30.24
N MET A 110 -3.10 16.37 -28.96
CA MET A 110 -1.77 16.37 -28.33
C MET A 110 -1.25 14.95 -28.13
N ASP A 111 0.05 14.80 -28.23
CA ASP A 111 0.73 13.56 -27.90
C ASP A 111 1.40 13.70 -26.54
N GLY A 112 1.97 12.60 -26.05
CA GLY A 112 2.64 12.61 -24.76
C GLY A 112 3.95 13.37 -24.77
N PRO A 113 4.53 13.59 -23.59
CA PRO A 113 5.76 14.38 -23.49
C PRO A 113 6.97 13.58 -23.96
N LYS A 114 7.91 14.27 -24.57
CA LYS A 114 9.18 13.67 -25.00
C LYS A 114 10.30 14.62 -24.60
N VAL A 115 10.49 14.76 -23.29
CA VAL A 115 11.43 15.72 -22.72
C VAL A 115 12.70 14.99 -22.35
N LYS A 116 13.83 15.56 -22.74
CA LYS A 116 15.11 14.93 -22.56
C LYS A 116 15.49 14.89 -21.08
N GLN A 117 16.11 13.79 -20.65
CA GLN A 117 16.62 13.66 -19.28
C GLN A 117 18.00 14.31 -19.20
N TRP A 118 18.16 15.23 -18.25
CA TRP A 118 19.45 15.85 -18.00
C TRP A 118 20.41 14.84 -17.38
N PRO A 119 21.70 14.96 -17.66
CA PRO A 119 22.68 14.11 -16.96
C PRO A 119 22.64 14.34 -15.46
N LEU A 120 22.90 13.27 -14.73
CA LEU A 120 22.90 13.32 -13.26
C LEU A 120 24.22 12.80 -12.75
N THR A 121 24.61 13.27 -11.55
CA THR A 121 25.82 12.77 -10.92
C THR A 121 25.65 11.30 -10.53
N LYS A 122 26.78 10.64 -10.35
CA LYS A 122 26.77 9.24 -9.95
C LYS A 122 26.01 9.04 -8.65
N GLU A 123 26.20 9.94 -7.69
CA GLU A 123 25.53 9.85 -6.40
C GLU A 123 24.01 9.91 -6.57
N LYS A 124 23.54 10.83 -7.41
CA LYS A 124 22.12 10.97 -7.62
C LYS A 124 21.54 9.78 -8.37
N ILE A 125 22.28 9.25 -9.33
CA ILE A 125 21.83 8.06 -10.05
C ILE A 125 21.66 6.87 -9.10
N GLU A 126 22.64 6.69 -8.20
CA GLU A 126 22.55 5.60 -7.24
C GLU A 126 21.35 5.78 -6.32
N ALA A 127 21.10 7.01 -5.87
CA ALA A 127 19.96 7.27 -5.00
C ALA A 127 18.65 6.99 -5.73
N LEU A 128 18.52 7.46 -6.95
CA LEU A 128 17.30 7.24 -7.71
C LEU A 128 17.09 5.77 -8.05
N THR A 129 18.18 5.05 -8.31
CA THR A 129 18.08 3.62 -8.57
C THR A 129 17.51 2.88 -7.36
N ALA A 130 17.99 3.24 -6.16
CA ALA A 130 17.49 2.59 -4.95
C ALA A 130 16.02 2.94 -4.72
N ILE A 131 15.65 4.20 -4.92
CA ILE A 131 14.26 4.61 -4.73
C ILE A 131 13.35 3.87 -5.71
N CYS A 132 13.75 3.80 -6.96
CA CYS A 132 12.89 3.16 -7.97
C CYS A 132 12.83 1.64 -7.80
N THR A 133 13.92 1.04 -7.32
CA THR A 133 13.86 -0.39 -7.01
C THR A 133 12.79 -0.66 -5.95
N ASP A 134 12.73 0.17 -4.91
CA ASP A 134 11.70 0.01 -3.90
C ASP A 134 10.31 0.28 -4.46
N MET A 135 10.16 1.31 -5.27
CA MET A 135 8.86 1.61 -5.85
C MET A 135 8.38 0.49 -6.77
N GLU A 136 9.29 -0.11 -7.50
CA GLU A 136 8.93 -1.23 -8.37
C GLU A 136 8.47 -2.43 -7.55
N LYS A 137 9.16 -2.73 -6.46
CA LYS A 137 8.74 -3.82 -5.58
C LYS A 137 7.36 -3.58 -5.00
N GLU A 138 7.04 -2.33 -4.73
CA GLU A 138 5.74 -1.98 -4.17
C GLU A 138 4.65 -1.87 -5.22
N GLY A 139 4.98 -2.08 -6.48
CA GLY A 139 4.00 -2.03 -7.55
C GLY A 139 3.63 -0.64 -8.03
N LYS A 140 4.35 0.38 -7.56
CA LYS A 140 4.03 1.76 -7.92
C LYS A 140 4.47 2.11 -9.33
N ILE A 141 5.57 1.50 -9.79
CA ILE A 141 6.09 1.71 -11.14
C ILE A 141 6.47 0.36 -11.74
N SER A 142 6.57 0.33 -13.06
CA SER A 142 6.97 -0.86 -13.80
C SER A 142 7.99 -0.49 -14.86
N ARG A 143 8.87 -1.46 -15.20
CA ARG A 143 9.82 -1.25 -16.29
C ARG A 143 9.10 -1.15 -17.63
N VAL A 144 9.61 -0.31 -18.49
CA VAL A 144 9.10 -0.22 -19.87
C VAL A 144 10.26 -0.37 -20.84
N GLY A 145 9.92 -0.81 -22.02
CA GLY A 145 10.92 -1.06 -23.04
C GLY A 145 11.04 0.09 -24.06
N PRO A 146 11.86 -0.13 -25.07
CA PRO A 146 12.12 0.93 -26.05
C PRO A 146 10.95 1.27 -26.94
N GLU A 147 9.89 0.47 -26.90
CA GLU A 147 8.70 0.78 -27.68
C GLU A 147 7.97 2.01 -27.15
N ASN A 148 8.24 2.42 -25.91
CA ASN A 148 7.64 3.61 -25.33
C ASN A 148 8.49 4.83 -25.69
N PRO A 149 7.95 5.76 -26.49
CA PRO A 149 8.76 6.91 -26.92
C PRO A 149 8.71 8.11 -26.00
N TYR A 150 7.93 8.03 -24.90
CA TYR A 150 7.69 9.20 -24.08
C TYR A 150 8.73 9.31 -22.99
N ASN A 151 8.94 10.53 -22.51
CA ASN A 151 9.85 10.74 -21.42
C ASN A 151 9.57 12.05 -20.67
N THR A 152 9.68 11.98 -19.35
CA THR A 152 9.61 13.12 -18.47
C THR A 152 10.87 13.14 -17.63
N PRO A 153 11.50 14.30 -17.44
CA PRO A 153 12.77 14.33 -16.69
C PRO A 153 12.56 14.15 -15.21
N ILE A 154 13.55 13.55 -14.57
CA ILE A 154 13.55 13.38 -13.13
C ILE A 154 14.79 13.99 -12.51
N PHE A 155 14.70 14.31 -11.23
CA PHE A 155 15.76 14.91 -10.45
C PHE A 155 15.82 14.24 -9.09
N ALA A 156 16.97 14.35 -8.45
CA ALA A 156 17.13 13.92 -7.07
C ALA A 156 17.43 15.15 -6.23
N ILE A 157 16.66 15.33 -5.17
CA ILE A 157 16.85 16.46 -4.27
C ILE A 157 16.91 15.94 -2.83
N LYS A 158 17.51 16.74 -1.97
CA LYS A 158 17.52 16.44 -0.55
C LYS A 158 16.64 17.44 0.17
N LYS A 159 15.88 16.96 1.13
CA LYS A 159 15.11 17.85 1.97
C LYS A 159 16.05 18.61 2.90
N LYS A 160 15.62 19.80 3.29
CA LYS A 160 16.33 20.59 4.27
C LYS A 160 16.53 19.78 5.54
N ASP A 161 17.75 19.80 6.06
CA ASP A 161 18.09 19.09 7.29
C ASP A 161 17.92 17.58 7.20
N SER A 162 18.07 17.02 6.00
CA SER A 162 17.95 15.60 5.82
C SER A 162 19.09 15.09 4.95
N THR A 163 19.51 13.86 5.22
CA THR A 163 20.48 13.18 4.37
C THR A 163 19.82 12.29 3.33
N LYS A 164 18.50 12.20 3.38
CA LYS A 164 17.79 11.32 2.45
C LYS A 164 17.52 12.02 1.13
N TRP A 165 17.76 11.29 0.06
CA TRP A 165 17.42 11.77 -1.28
C TRP A 165 15.93 11.55 -1.54
N ARG A 166 15.34 12.48 -2.30
CA ARG A 166 13.98 12.35 -2.78
C ARG A 166 13.96 12.42 -4.28
N LYS A 167 13.06 11.65 -4.87
CA LYS A 167 12.85 11.69 -6.31
C LYS A 167 11.84 12.79 -6.65
N LEU A 168 12.17 13.61 -7.61
CA LEU A 168 11.29 14.66 -8.12
C LEU A 168 11.07 14.42 -9.59
N VAL A 169 9.83 14.29 -10.01
CA VAL A 169 9.50 14.13 -11.43
C VAL A 169 8.90 15.44 -11.92
N ASP A 170 9.46 15.96 -12.99
CA ASP A 170 9.01 17.25 -13.51
C ASP A 170 7.91 17.04 -14.53
N PHE A 171 6.68 16.99 -14.06
CA PHE A 171 5.54 16.72 -14.90
C PHE A 171 4.96 17.97 -15.60
N ARG A 172 5.71 19.07 -15.64
CA ARG A 172 5.17 20.28 -16.24
C ARG A 172 4.69 20.07 -17.67
N GLU A 173 5.48 19.33 -18.47
CA GLU A 173 5.09 19.13 -19.86
C GLU A 173 3.90 18.17 -19.96
N LEU A 174 3.89 17.09 -19.20
CA LEU A 174 2.74 16.21 -19.21
C LEU A 174 1.49 16.94 -18.72
N ASN A 175 1.65 17.79 -17.71
CA ASN A 175 0.51 18.53 -17.19
C ASN A 175 -0.11 19.44 -18.24
N LYS A 176 0.72 20.08 -19.06
CA LYS A 176 0.19 20.92 -20.14
C LYS A 176 -0.63 20.12 -21.14
N ARG A 177 -0.31 18.87 -21.31
CA ARG A 177 -0.92 18.01 -22.32
C ARG A 177 -2.05 17.15 -21.80
N THR A 178 -2.28 17.17 -20.47
CA THR A 178 -3.33 16.38 -19.84
C THR A 178 -4.65 17.13 -19.87
N GLN A 179 -5.75 16.40 -20.09
CA GLN A 179 -7.08 16.99 -20.04
C GLN A 179 -7.29 17.81 -18.78
N ASP A 180 -8.18 18.73 -18.84
CA ASP A 180 -8.57 19.47 -17.63
C ASP A 180 -9.51 18.62 -16.80
N PHE A 181 -9.41 18.77 -15.50
CA PHE A 181 -10.27 18.07 -14.58
C PHE A 181 -11.17 19.10 -13.88
N TRP A 182 -12.42 18.74 -13.75
CA TRP A 182 -13.33 19.60 -13.03
C TRP A 182 -13.05 19.38 -11.54
N GLU A 183 -12.38 20.36 -10.94
CA GLU A 183 -11.96 20.25 -9.54
C GLU A 183 -13.12 20.58 -8.64
N VAL A 184 -13.53 19.62 -7.86
CA VAL A 184 -14.67 19.81 -6.97
C VAL A 184 -14.28 20.55 -5.70
N GLN A 185 -13.01 20.49 -5.33
CA GLN A 185 -12.58 21.07 -4.06
C GLN A 185 -12.41 22.58 -4.08
N LEU A 186 -12.25 23.17 -5.25
CA LEU A 186 -12.07 24.62 -5.29
C LEU A 186 -13.36 25.30 -4.89
N GLY A 187 -13.26 26.15 -3.86
CA GLY A 187 -14.40 26.91 -3.44
C GLY A 187 -15.40 26.19 -2.55
N ILE A 188 -15.09 25.00 -2.10
CA ILE A 188 -15.99 24.27 -1.23
C ILE A 188 -15.75 24.68 0.21
N PRO A 189 -16.77 25.23 0.88
CA PRO A 189 -16.60 25.58 2.29
C PRO A 189 -16.67 24.35 3.17
N HIS A 190 -16.13 24.46 4.36
CA HIS A 190 -16.28 23.41 5.35
C HIS A 190 -17.75 23.16 5.63
N PRO A 191 -18.18 21.92 5.81
CA PRO A 191 -19.55 21.67 6.20
C PRO A 191 -19.84 22.32 7.56
N ALA A 192 -20.98 22.95 7.65
CA ALA A 192 -21.37 23.55 8.93
C ALA A 192 -21.48 22.50 10.01
N GLY A 193 -21.84 21.28 9.65
CA GLY A 193 -22.01 20.21 10.62
C GLY A 193 -20.74 19.86 11.37
N ILE A 194 -19.58 19.99 10.72
CA ILE A 194 -18.33 19.60 11.39
C ILE A 194 -18.06 20.46 12.62
N LYS A 195 -18.26 21.78 12.47
CA LYS A 195 -17.96 22.66 13.59
C LYS A 195 -18.89 22.47 14.76
N LYS A 196 -20.08 21.94 14.51
CA LYS A 196 -21.07 21.72 15.54
C LYS A 196 -21.00 20.34 16.15
N ASN A 197 -20.17 19.48 15.62
CA ASN A 197 -20.09 18.12 16.10
C ASN A 197 -19.40 18.05 17.45
N LYS A 198 -19.88 17.14 18.29
CA LYS A 198 -19.36 16.96 19.61
C LYS A 198 -17.95 16.37 19.60
N SER A 199 -17.69 15.47 18.66
CA SER A 199 -16.40 14.82 18.53
C SER A 199 -15.92 14.95 17.09
N VAL A 200 -14.64 15.29 16.93
CA VAL A 200 -14.04 15.43 15.59
C VAL A 200 -12.67 14.78 15.60
N THR A 201 -12.38 14.00 14.57
CA THR A 201 -11.08 13.35 14.39
C THR A 201 -10.57 13.63 12.98
N VAL A 202 -9.26 13.82 12.84
CA VAL A 202 -8.64 13.97 11.55
C VAL A 202 -7.82 12.73 11.24
N LEU A 203 -8.07 12.12 10.10
CA LEU A 203 -7.30 10.99 9.63
C LEU A 203 -6.45 11.41 8.44
N ASP A 204 -5.16 11.16 8.54
CA ASP A 204 -4.22 11.45 7.45
C ASP A 204 -4.27 10.31 6.46
N VAL A 205 -4.64 10.60 5.22
CA VAL A 205 -4.64 9.60 4.16
C VAL A 205 -3.64 9.97 3.07
N GLY A 206 -2.57 10.67 3.45
CA GLY A 206 -1.62 11.19 2.48
C GLY A 206 -0.90 10.14 1.65
N ASP A 207 -0.68 8.96 2.21
CA ASP A 207 -0.03 7.89 1.45
C ASP A 207 -0.99 7.22 0.48
N ALA A 208 -2.25 7.60 0.50
CA ALA A 208 -3.24 6.90 -0.31
C ALA A 208 -3.13 7.18 -1.80
N TYR A 209 -2.49 8.31 -2.19
CA TYR A 209 -2.22 8.56 -3.61
C TYR A 209 -1.57 7.35 -4.24
N PHE A 210 -0.60 6.77 -3.55
CA PHE A 210 0.15 5.65 -4.10
C PHE A 210 -0.64 4.35 -4.10
N SER A 211 -1.85 4.37 -3.52
CA SER A 211 -2.73 3.20 -3.55
C SER A 211 -3.76 3.29 -4.65
N VAL A 212 -3.90 4.44 -5.30
CA VAL A 212 -4.91 4.61 -6.33
C VAL A 212 -4.29 4.33 -7.70
N PRO A 213 -4.82 3.35 -8.43
CA PRO A 213 -4.23 3.01 -9.71
C PRO A 213 -4.52 4.06 -10.77
N LEU A 214 -3.56 4.20 -11.68
CA LEU A 214 -3.69 5.09 -12.82
C LEU A 214 -4.28 4.34 -13.99
N ASP A 215 -5.16 4.98 -14.74
CA ASP A 215 -5.75 4.42 -15.95
C ASP A 215 -4.68 3.78 -16.83
N GLU A 216 -4.85 2.49 -17.12
CA GLU A 216 -3.80 1.74 -17.78
C GLU A 216 -3.39 2.35 -19.11
N SER A 217 -4.36 2.83 -19.89
CA SER A 217 -4.03 3.39 -21.21
C SER A 217 -3.26 4.69 -21.12
N PHE A 218 -3.24 5.33 -19.96
CA PHE A 218 -2.52 6.59 -19.77
C PHE A 218 -1.11 6.40 -19.22
N ARG A 219 -0.81 5.23 -18.67
CA ARG A 219 0.46 5.02 -17.96
C ARG A 219 1.68 5.29 -18.81
N LYS A 220 1.60 4.98 -20.10
CA LYS A 220 2.75 5.16 -20.98
C LYS A 220 3.24 6.59 -21.03
N TYR A 221 2.35 7.55 -20.79
CA TYR A 221 2.73 8.97 -20.85
C TYR A 221 3.51 9.42 -19.62
N THR A 222 3.56 8.61 -18.58
CA THR A 222 4.31 8.96 -17.37
C THR A 222 5.73 8.42 -17.36
N ALA A 223 6.20 7.91 -18.46
CA ALA A 223 7.51 7.25 -18.54
C ALA A 223 8.63 8.22 -18.19
N PHE A 224 9.63 7.70 -17.52
CA PHE A 224 10.83 8.46 -17.16
C PHE A 224 12.05 7.56 -17.22
N THR A 225 13.23 8.15 -17.12
CA THR A 225 14.49 7.44 -17.30
C THR A 225 15.47 7.78 -16.20
N ILE A 226 16.10 6.77 -15.62
CA ILE A 226 17.28 6.99 -14.80
C ILE A 226 18.46 6.88 -15.73
N PRO A 227 19.23 7.98 -15.97
CA PRO A 227 20.32 7.91 -16.92
C PRO A 227 21.48 7.08 -16.38
N SER A 228 22.34 6.64 -17.29
CA SER A 228 23.55 5.94 -16.89
C SER A 228 24.66 6.98 -16.66
N UNK A 229 25.38 6.44 -16.07
CA UNK A 229 26.43 7.24 -15.64
C UNK A 229 27.35 7.65 -16.72
N ASN A 230 27.55 6.73 -17.59
CA ASN A 230 28.50 6.97 -18.66
C ASN A 230 27.87 7.27 -20.00
N ASN A 231 26.55 7.30 -20.05
CA ASN A 231 25.84 7.57 -21.30
C ASN A 231 26.09 6.60 -22.45
N UNK A 232 26.63 5.73 -22.07
CA UNK A 232 26.98 4.76 -22.98
C UNK A 232 26.05 3.66 -23.00
N THR A 233 25.65 3.38 -21.86
CA THR A 233 24.63 2.35 -21.72
C THR A 233 23.26 3.01 -21.67
N PRO A 234 22.21 2.32 -22.08
CA PRO A 234 20.87 2.89 -21.95
C PRO A 234 20.48 3.07 -20.50
N GLY A 235 19.67 4.09 -20.23
CA GLY A 235 19.15 4.27 -18.91
C GLY A 235 18.07 3.26 -18.58
N ILE A 236 17.65 3.28 -17.34
CA ILE A 236 16.59 2.40 -16.87
C ILE A 236 15.27 3.14 -17.00
N ARG A 237 14.29 2.51 -17.66
CA ARG A 237 13.04 3.17 -17.97
C ARG A 237 11.90 2.58 -17.18
N TYR A 238 11.03 3.46 -16.68
CA TYR A 238 9.86 3.09 -15.88
C TYR A 238 8.65 3.89 -16.31
N GLN A 239 7.48 3.40 -15.94
CA GLN A 239 6.23 4.18 -16.01
C GLN A 239 5.45 3.97 -14.73
N TYR A 240 4.53 4.88 -14.44
CA TYR A 240 3.73 4.81 -13.22
C TYR A 240 2.52 3.90 -13.39
N ASN A 241 2.23 3.14 -12.33
CA ASN A 241 1.01 2.34 -12.23
C ASN A 241 -0.02 2.99 -11.33
N VAL A 242 0.39 3.98 -10.55
CA VAL A 242 -0.45 4.66 -9.57
C VAL A 242 -0.37 6.17 -9.82
N LEU A 243 -1.21 6.92 -9.12
CA LEU A 243 -1.24 8.37 -9.30
C LEU A 243 0.11 8.98 -8.93
N PRO A 244 0.78 9.65 -9.88
CA PRO A 244 2.09 10.22 -9.57
C PRO A 244 1.97 11.53 -8.81
N GLN A 245 2.91 11.78 -7.90
CA GLN A 245 2.99 13.08 -7.26
C GLN A 245 3.40 14.13 -8.29
N GLY A 246 2.73 15.26 -8.26
CA GLY A 246 3.05 16.35 -9.16
C GLY A 246 2.34 16.32 -10.49
N TRP A 247 1.58 15.26 -10.74
CA TRP A 247 0.78 15.21 -11.96
C TRP A 247 -0.56 15.90 -11.73
N LYS A 248 -1.00 16.65 -12.74
CA LYS A 248 -2.19 17.46 -12.68
C LYS A 248 -3.44 16.67 -12.26
N GLY A 249 -3.55 15.41 -12.72
CA GLY A 249 -4.74 14.63 -12.47
C GLY A 249 -4.81 13.96 -11.11
N SER A 250 -3.70 13.90 -10.39
CA SER A 250 -3.68 13.11 -9.17
C SER A 250 -4.63 13.63 -8.09
N PRO A 251 -4.68 14.95 -7.80
CA PRO A 251 -5.61 15.38 -6.75
C PRO A 251 -7.07 15.13 -7.12
N ALA A 252 -7.45 15.41 -8.36
CA ALA A 252 -8.85 15.25 -8.75
C ALA A 252 -9.28 13.79 -8.75
N ILE A 253 -8.41 12.92 -9.27
CA ILE A 253 -8.74 11.49 -9.31
C ILE A 253 -8.76 10.91 -7.91
N PHE A 254 -7.81 11.32 -7.06
CA PHE A 254 -7.81 10.84 -5.69
C PHE A 254 -9.10 11.22 -4.98
N GLN A 255 -9.53 12.47 -5.13
CA GLN A 255 -10.74 12.92 -4.48
C GLN A 255 -11.96 12.15 -4.97
N SER A 256 -12.07 11.98 -6.28
CA SER A 256 -13.18 11.24 -6.85
C SER A 256 -13.19 9.79 -6.37
N SER A 257 -12.04 9.16 -6.34
CA SER A 257 -11.93 7.77 -5.91
C SER A 257 -12.29 7.63 -4.44
N MET A 258 -11.80 8.55 -3.61
CA MET A 258 -12.10 8.51 -2.18
C MET A 258 -13.60 8.71 -1.95
N THR A 259 -14.22 9.60 -2.69
CA THR A 259 -15.66 9.83 -2.57
C THR A 259 -16.44 8.54 -2.84
N LYS A 260 -16.07 7.82 -3.90
CA LYS A 260 -16.72 6.56 -4.22
C LYS A 260 -16.51 5.53 -3.13
N ILE A 261 -15.29 5.46 -2.60
CA ILE A 261 -14.97 4.47 -1.58
C ILE A 261 -15.71 4.77 -0.28
N LEU A 262 -15.89 6.04 0.05
CA LEU A 262 -16.57 6.41 1.28
C LEU A 262 -18.09 6.28 1.21
N GLU A 263 -18.65 6.21 0.02
CA GLU A 263 -20.10 6.24 -0.14
C GLU A 263 -20.83 5.17 0.67
N PRO A 264 -20.42 3.90 0.62
CA PRO A 264 -21.12 2.90 1.43
C PRO A 264 -21.04 3.16 2.93
N PHE A 265 -19.90 3.64 3.39
CA PHE A 265 -19.76 3.94 4.82
C PHE A 265 -20.67 5.09 5.22
N ARG A 266 -20.74 6.12 4.39
CA ARG A 266 -21.62 7.24 4.68
C ARG A 266 -23.09 6.79 4.73
N ALA A 267 -23.47 5.91 3.82
CA ALA A 267 -24.86 5.44 3.77
C ALA A 267 -25.23 4.65 5.02
N GLN A 268 -24.29 3.86 5.53
CA GLN A 268 -24.56 3.03 6.70
C GLN A 268 -24.35 3.78 8.01
N ASN A 269 -23.72 4.94 7.96
CA ASN A 269 -23.41 5.71 9.16
C ASN A 269 -23.80 7.17 8.95
N PRO A 270 -25.11 7.45 8.79
CA PRO A 270 -25.51 8.83 8.48
C PRO A 270 -25.23 9.81 9.60
N GLU A 271 -24.98 9.33 10.80
CA GLU A 271 -24.63 10.20 11.92
C GLU A 271 -23.19 10.72 11.80
N MET A 272 -22.38 10.15 10.93
CA MET A 272 -21.00 10.57 10.75
C MET A 272 -20.91 11.59 9.63
N VAL A 273 -20.17 12.66 9.86
CA VAL A 273 -19.92 13.69 8.85
C VAL A 273 -18.48 13.58 8.44
N ILE A 274 -18.23 13.35 7.16
CA ILE A 274 -16.87 13.18 6.65
C ILE A 274 -16.60 14.26 5.62
N TYR A 275 -15.56 15.04 5.88
CA TYR A 275 -15.14 16.10 4.97
C TYR A 275 -13.74 15.76 4.43
N GLN A 276 -13.63 15.73 3.10
CA GLN A 276 -12.37 15.43 2.43
C GLN A 276 -11.64 16.73 2.11
N TYR A 277 -10.44 16.86 2.61
CA TYR A 277 -9.65 18.04 2.29
C TYR A 277 -8.20 17.65 2.05
N VAL A 278 -7.78 17.73 0.80
CA VAL A 278 -6.42 17.39 0.38
C VAL A 278 -6.06 16.00 0.88
N ASP A 279 -5.13 15.89 1.84
CA ASP A 279 -4.64 14.61 2.34
C ASP A 279 -5.35 14.16 3.61
N ASP A 280 -6.38 14.85 4.03
CA ASP A 280 -7.00 14.59 5.32
C ASP A 280 -8.47 14.30 5.19
N LEU A 281 -8.95 13.45 6.09
CA LEU A 281 -10.38 13.27 6.30
C LEU A 281 -10.73 13.83 7.68
N TYR A 282 -11.65 14.79 7.70
CA TYR A 282 -12.20 15.30 8.96
C TYR A 282 -13.49 14.56 9.24
N VAL A 283 -13.54 13.88 10.37
CA VAL A 283 -14.67 13.03 10.70
C VAL A 283 -15.31 13.52 11.97
N GLY A 284 -16.55 13.95 11.87
CA GLY A 284 -17.27 14.49 13.01
C GLY A 284 -18.53 13.71 13.32
N SER A 285 -18.92 13.72 14.60
CA SER A 285 -20.18 13.13 15.01
C SER A 285 -20.60 13.75 16.33
N ASP A 286 -21.87 13.52 16.68
CA ASP A 286 -22.37 13.96 17.99
C ASP A 286 -22.41 12.80 18.99
N LEU A 287 -21.72 11.72 18.67
CA LEU A 287 -21.62 10.60 19.59
C LEU A 287 -20.69 10.91 20.74
N GLU A 288 -20.88 10.18 21.86
CA GLU A 288 -19.90 10.23 22.92
C GLU A 288 -18.55 9.79 22.39
N ILE A 289 -17.49 10.27 23.04
CA ILE A 289 -16.15 10.06 22.51
C ILE A 289 -15.84 8.58 22.31
N LYS A 290 -16.29 7.73 23.22
CA LYS A 290 -16.03 6.31 23.09
C LYS A 290 -16.70 5.73 21.85
N GLN A 291 -17.95 6.07 21.63
CA GLN A 291 -18.66 5.59 20.44
C GLN A 291 -18.11 6.19 19.18
N HIS A 292 -17.68 7.45 19.24
CA HIS A 292 -17.05 8.11 18.12
C HIS A 292 -15.80 7.35 17.70
N ARG A 293 -14.96 7.00 18.67
CA ARG A 293 -13.74 6.27 18.36
C ARG A 293 -14.01 4.89 17.80
N GLU A 294 -15.08 4.25 18.23
CA GLU A 294 -15.47 2.97 17.64
C GLU A 294 -15.82 3.13 16.16
N LYS A 295 -16.49 4.20 15.84
CA LYS A 295 -16.81 4.47 14.43
C LYS A 295 -15.57 4.81 13.61
N ILE A 296 -14.61 5.48 14.25
CA ILE A 296 -13.34 5.71 13.57
C ILE A 296 -12.64 4.40 13.21
N UNK A 297 -12.73 3.62 13.92
CA UNK A 297 -12.25 2.38 13.66
C UNK A 297 -12.90 1.64 12.61
N GLU A 298 -14.15 1.66 12.66
CA GLU A 298 -14.89 1.06 11.56
C GLU A 298 -14.53 1.72 10.24
N LEU A 299 -14.39 3.03 10.24
CA LEU A 299 -13.99 3.74 9.04
C LEU A 299 -12.60 3.31 8.58
N ARG A 300 -11.68 3.19 9.52
CA ARG A 300 -10.33 2.76 9.18
C ARG A 300 -10.33 1.36 8.56
N GLU A 301 -11.14 0.45 9.10
CA GLU A 301 -11.26 -0.89 8.53
C GLU A 301 -11.87 -0.83 7.14
N HIS A 302 -12.86 0.03 6.95
CA HIS A 302 -13.47 0.20 5.66
C HIS A 302 -12.44 0.64 4.61
N LEU A 303 -11.63 1.63 4.97
CA LEU A 303 -10.60 2.14 4.06
C LEU A 303 -9.51 1.10 3.78
N LEU A 304 -9.21 0.29 4.79
CA LEU A 304 -8.16 -0.71 4.62
C LEU A 304 -8.52 -1.76 3.56
N ARG A 305 -9.80 -1.97 3.33
CA ARG A 305 -10.21 -2.91 2.29
C ARG A 305 -9.71 -2.52 0.92
N TRP A 306 -9.51 -1.23 0.68
CA TRP A 306 -8.96 -0.75 -0.59
C TRP A 306 -7.47 -0.41 -0.48
N GLY A 307 -6.82 -0.86 0.58
CA GLY A 307 -5.40 -0.69 0.73
C GLY A 307 -4.97 0.62 1.36
N PHE A 308 -5.92 1.40 1.90
CA PHE A 308 -5.57 2.67 2.53
C PHE A 308 -5.28 2.45 4.00
N THR A 309 -4.03 2.67 4.38
CA THR A 309 -3.67 2.67 5.79
C THR A 309 -3.84 4.07 6.34
N THR A 310 -4.30 4.13 7.59
CA THR A 310 -4.54 5.40 8.25
C THR A 310 -3.92 5.34 9.63
N PRO A 311 -3.67 6.50 10.26
CA PRO A 311 -3.02 6.49 11.57
C PRO A 311 -3.86 5.74 12.60
N ASP A 312 -3.19 5.00 13.46
CA ASP A 312 -3.89 4.36 14.55
C ASP A 312 -4.21 5.41 15.63
N LYS A 313 -4.77 4.93 16.76
CA LYS A 313 -5.26 5.82 17.80
C LYS A 313 -4.20 6.80 18.30
N LYS A 314 -2.93 6.38 18.33
CA LYS A 314 -1.87 7.24 18.86
C LYS A 314 -1.59 8.44 17.98
N HIS A 315 -1.81 8.32 16.68
CA HIS A 315 -1.38 9.34 15.73
C HIS A 315 -2.53 10.11 15.12
N GLN A 316 -3.75 9.81 15.53
CA GLN A 316 -4.89 10.57 15.05
C GLN A 316 -4.92 11.93 15.73
N LYS A 317 -5.42 12.92 15.00
CA LYS A 317 -5.47 14.27 15.52
C LYS A 317 -6.87 14.60 16.02
N GLU A 318 -6.92 15.36 17.10
CA GLU A 318 -8.18 15.84 17.65
C GLU A 318 -8.06 17.33 17.90
N PRO A 319 -9.19 18.04 17.94
CA PRO A 319 -9.09 19.49 18.16
C PRO A 319 -8.39 19.84 19.46
N PRO A 320 -7.66 20.97 19.51
CA PRO A 320 -7.43 21.87 18.40
C PRO A 320 -6.40 21.31 17.43
N PHE A 321 -6.61 21.53 16.14
CA PHE A 321 -5.70 21.03 15.13
C PHE A 321 -4.60 22.04 14.86
N GLN A 322 -3.38 21.56 14.65
CA GLN A 322 -2.24 22.40 14.33
C GLN A 322 -2.08 22.51 12.82
N TRP A 323 -1.94 23.72 12.33
CA TRP A 323 -1.76 23.95 10.92
C TRP A 323 -0.93 25.20 10.69
N MET A 324 0.25 25.01 10.12
CA MET A 324 1.14 26.11 9.75
C MET A 324 1.35 27.11 10.88
N GLY A 325 1.53 26.59 12.10
CA GLY A 325 1.76 27.42 13.27
C GLY A 325 0.51 27.96 13.93
N TYR A 326 -0.66 27.61 13.42
CA TYR A 326 -1.92 28.05 13.98
C TYR A 326 -2.71 26.87 14.53
N GLU A 327 -3.57 27.15 15.49
CA GLU A 327 -4.49 26.15 16.01
C GLU A 327 -5.82 26.27 15.32
N LEU A 328 -6.34 25.15 14.84
CA LEU A 328 -7.64 25.10 14.21
C LEU A 328 -8.66 24.54 15.18
N HIS A 329 -9.75 25.27 15.36
CA HIS A 329 -10.82 24.86 16.26
C HIS A 329 -12.10 24.71 15.45
N PRO A 330 -12.51 23.47 15.14
CA PRO A 330 -13.69 23.30 14.29
C PRO A 330 -14.95 23.95 14.82
N ASP A 331 -15.09 24.05 16.14
CA ASP A 331 -16.28 24.67 16.71
C ASP A 331 -16.33 26.17 16.45
N LYS A 332 -15.23 26.75 15.99
CA LYS A 332 -15.18 28.17 15.68
C LYS A 332 -15.20 28.45 14.18
N TRP A 333 -15.28 27.42 13.35
CA TRP A 333 -15.35 27.62 11.91
C TRP A 333 -16.69 28.20 11.54
N THR A 334 -16.67 29.10 10.56
CA THR A 334 -17.90 29.67 10.03
C THR A 334 -18.07 29.24 8.59
N VAL A 335 -19.33 29.13 8.17
CA VAL A 335 -19.62 28.76 6.79
C VAL A 335 -19.59 30.03 5.94
N GLN A 336 -18.52 30.19 5.20
CA GLN A 336 -18.35 31.33 4.31
C GLN A 336 -17.87 30.83 2.97
N PRO A 337 -18.29 31.46 1.89
CA PRO A 337 -17.76 31.08 0.58
C PRO A 337 -16.26 31.27 0.56
N ILE A 338 -15.55 30.29 0.03
CA ILE A 338 -14.11 30.38 -0.11
C ILE A 338 -13.82 31.39 -1.21
N GLN A 339 -13.07 32.42 -0.88
CA GLN A 339 -12.66 33.40 -1.87
C GLN A 339 -11.35 32.91 -2.49
N LEU A 340 -11.40 32.78 -3.80
CA LEU A 340 -10.19 32.43 -4.51
C LEU A 340 -9.20 33.56 -4.36
N PRO A 341 -7.93 33.26 -4.15
CA PRO A 341 -6.95 34.33 -4.07
C PRO A 341 -6.94 35.11 -5.36
N GLU A 342 -6.76 36.41 -5.22
CA GLU A 342 -6.59 37.20 -6.40
C GLU A 342 -5.41 36.70 -7.16
N LYS A 343 -5.54 36.75 -8.46
CA LYS A 343 -4.50 36.24 -9.29
C LYS A 343 -3.19 36.96 -9.01
N ASP A 344 -2.27 36.22 -8.48
CA ASP A 344 -0.94 36.77 -8.27
C ASP A 344 -0.12 36.37 -9.43
N SER A 345 0.49 37.29 -9.98
CA SER A 345 1.32 36.92 -11.09
C SER A 345 2.52 36.06 -10.76
#